data_c3d66c66751e4064c5ad9f83e3ba09af
#
_entry.id   c3d66c66751e4064c5ad9f83e3ba09af
#
_cell.length_a   1.000
_cell.length_b   1.000
_cell.length_c   1.000
_cell.angle_alpha   90.00
_cell.angle_beta   90.00
_cell.angle_gamma   90.00
#
_symmetry.space_group_name_H-M   'P 1'
#
loop_
_entity.id
_entity.type
_entity.pdbx_description
1 polymer ?
#
loop_
_entity_poly.entity_id
_entity_poly.type
_entity_poly.pdbx_seq_one_letter_code
_entity_poly.pdbx_strand_id
1 'polypeptide(L)'
;MAAALQVWSPTFSRSFDKLPLSVRASVERKVDEMGTRLESFPHQRLQGRPEFKLRVGDYRVLYEFDVKLSRIYLHYVGNRREIYK
;
A
#
# COMPACT_ATOMS: atom_id res chain seq x y z
N MET A 1 -17.13 10.97 5.23
CA MET A 1 -16.51 10.82 3.91
C MET A 1 -16.18 9.35 3.66
N ALA A 2 -16.40 8.90 2.44
CA ALA A 2 -16.07 7.52 2.09
C ALA A 2 -14.54 7.35 1.95
N ALA A 3 -14.04 6.21 2.38
CA ALA A 3 -12.64 5.87 2.16
C ALA A 3 -12.39 5.63 0.67
N ALA A 4 -11.15 5.81 0.24
CA ALA A 4 -10.75 5.56 -1.13
C ALA A 4 -10.95 4.08 -1.49
N LEU A 5 -11.37 3.84 -2.74
CA LEU A 5 -11.51 2.48 -3.26
C LEU A 5 -10.11 1.85 -3.42
N GLN A 6 -9.95 0.64 -2.90
CA GLN A 6 -8.70 -0.10 -3.03
C GLN A 6 -8.79 -1.03 -4.23
N VAL A 7 -7.85 -0.91 -5.15
CA VAL A 7 -7.74 -1.78 -6.31
C VAL A 7 -6.52 -2.66 -6.11
N TRP A 8 -6.73 -3.94 -5.91
CA TRP A 8 -5.65 -4.90 -5.65
C TRP A 8 -5.21 -5.56 -6.94
N SER A 9 -3.94 -5.42 -7.29
CA SER A 9 -3.38 -6.17 -8.42
C SER A 9 -3.30 -7.66 -8.05
N PRO A 10 -3.25 -8.55 -9.05
CA PRO A 10 -3.02 -9.98 -8.77
C PRO A 10 -1.73 -10.22 -7.99
N THR A 11 -0.68 -9.47 -8.29
CA THR A 11 0.59 -9.56 -7.57
C THR A 11 0.44 -9.16 -6.11
N PHE A 12 -0.29 -8.08 -5.84
CA PHE A 12 -0.54 -7.66 -4.47
C PHE A 12 -1.33 -8.72 -3.71
N SER A 13 -2.39 -9.26 -4.31
CA SER A 13 -3.21 -10.29 -3.67
C SER A 13 -2.38 -11.50 -3.30
N ARG A 14 -1.53 -11.98 -4.20
CA ARG A 14 -0.66 -13.12 -3.93
C ARG A 14 0.36 -12.84 -2.83
N SER A 15 0.99 -11.67 -2.88
CA SER A 15 1.99 -11.31 -1.87
C SER A 15 1.33 -11.08 -0.50
N PHE A 16 0.13 -10.51 -0.48
CA PHE A 16 -0.62 -10.30 0.75
C PHE A 16 -0.97 -11.63 1.41
N ASP A 17 -1.41 -12.61 0.63
CA ASP A 17 -1.81 -13.93 1.14
C ASP A 17 -0.66 -14.69 1.80
N LYS A 18 0.58 -14.35 1.46
CA LYS A 18 1.76 -14.99 2.05
C LYS A 18 2.16 -14.39 3.39
N LEU A 19 1.54 -13.28 3.78
CA LEU A 19 1.91 -12.60 5.02
C LEU A 19 1.34 -13.31 6.24
N PRO A 20 2.05 -13.26 7.39
CA PRO A 20 1.44 -13.68 8.66
C PRO A 20 0.17 -12.89 8.95
N LEU A 21 -0.78 -13.50 9.63
CA LEU A 21 -2.08 -12.87 9.91
C LEU A 21 -1.95 -11.52 10.61
N SER A 22 -1.02 -11.41 11.57
CA SER A 22 -0.80 -10.15 12.28
C SER A 22 -0.31 -9.05 11.34
N VAL A 23 0.51 -9.41 10.36
CA VAL A 23 1.03 -8.45 9.38
C VAL A 23 -0.08 -8.02 8.43
N ARG A 24 -0.93 -8.98 7.99
CA ARG A 24 -2.09 -8.65 7.14
C ARG A 24 -2.98 -7.61 7.82
N ALA A 25 -3.29 -7.81 9.10
CA ALA A 25 -4.13 -6.89 9.85
C ALA A 25 -3.50 -5.49 9.92
N SER A 26 -2.18 -5.42 10.13
CA SER A 26 -1.47 -4.15 10.18
C SER A 26 -1.46 -3.45 8.82
N VAL A 27 -1.26 -4.21 7.74
CA VAL A 27 -1.29 -3.67 6.37
C VAL A 27 -2.67 -3.11 6.06
N GLU A 28 -3.72 -3.88 6.33
CA GLU A 28 -5.09 -3.44 6.08
C GLU A 28 -5.41 -2.16 6.83
N ARG A 29 -5.05 -2.09 8.10
CA ARG A 29 -5.31 -0.91 8.93
C ARG A 29 -4.60 0.33 8.38
N LYS A 30 -3.34 0.19 7.99
CA LYS A 30 -2.57 1.31 7.44
C LYS A 30 -3.11 1.78 6.10
N VAL A 31 -3.48 0.85 5.24
CA VAL A 31 -4.06 1.19 3.93
C VAL A 31 -5.42 1.86 4.12
N ASP A 32 -6.25 1.34 5.03
CA ASP A 32 -7.55 1.93 5.32
C ASP A 32 -7.40 3.35 5.88
N GLU A 33 -6.44 3.56 6.78
CA GLU A 33 -6.14 4.89 7.31
C GLU A 33 -5.75 5.85 6.20
N MET A 34 -4.86 5.43 5.31
CA MET A 34 -4.44 6.24 4.17
C MET A 34 -5.65 6.58 3.29
N GLY A 35 -6.54 5.62 3.08
CA GLY A 35 -7.73 5.81 2.25
C GLY A 35 -8.70 6.83 2.82
N THR A 36 -8.73 7.02 4.14
CA THR A 36 -9.63 8.01 4.77
C THR A 36 -9.11 9.43 4.65
N ARG A 37 -7.82 9.60 4.32
CA ARG A 37 -7.22 10.93 4.18
C ARG A 37 -6.21 10.97 3.05
N LEU A 38 -6.61 10.45 1.91
CA LEU A 38 -5.71 10.24 0.76
C LEU A 38 -4.97 11.52 0.35
N GLU A 39 -5.66 12.65 0.32
CA GLU A 39 -5.07 13.91 -0.12
C GLU A 39 -4.02 14.45 0.85
N SER A 40 -4.25 14.31 2.14
CA SER A 40 -3.36 14.86 3.18
C SER A 40 -2.32 13.86 3.70
N PHE A 41 -2.42 12.60 3.31
CA PHE A 41 -1.49 11.58 3.77
C PHE A 41 -0.06 11.88 3.30
N PRO A 42 0.96 11.69 4.13
CA PRO A 42 2.35 11.95 3.73
C PRO A 42 2.90 10.83 2.84
N HIS A 43 2.55 10.88 1.56
CA HIS A 43 2.99 9.87 0.59
C HIS A 43 4.48 9.98 0.30
N GLN A 44 5.17 8.84 0.27
CA GLN A 44 6.61 8.78 -0.02
C GLN A 44 6.83 8.05 -1.35
N ARG A 45 7.28 8.78 -2.35
CA ARG A 45 7.59 8.20 -3.66
C ARG A 45 8.92 7.45 -3.62
N LEU A 46 8.98 6.31 -4.31
CA LEU A 46 10.24 5.61 -4.51
C LEU A 46 11.09 6.40 -5.51
N GLN A 47 12.37 6.53 -5.20
CA GLN A 47 13.29 7.25 -6.06
C GLN A 47 13.40 6.56 -7.42
N GLY A 48 13.20 7.33 -8.50
CA GLY A 48 13.32 6.82 -9.87
C GLY A 48 12.18 5.91 -10.32
N ARG A 49 11.07 5.84 -9.56
CA ARG A 49 9.94 4.98 -9.88
C ARG A 49 8.62 5.71 -9.64
N PRO A 50 7.55 5.33 -10.38
CA PRO A 50 6.24 5.97 -10.18
C PRO A 50 5.54 5.52 -8.90
N GLU A 51 5.92 4.40 -8.32
CA GLU A 51 5.25 3.87 -7.15
C GLU A 51 5.62 4.66 -5.89
N PHE A 52 4.70 4.62 -4.92
CA PHE A 52 4.92 5.12 -3.57
C PHE A 52 5.10 3.94 -2.63
N LYS A 53 5.71 4.17 -1.50
CA LYS A 53 5.89 3.14 -0.48
C LYS A 53 5.16 3.52 0.80
N LEU A 54 4.52 2.53 1.42
CA LEU A 54 3.91 2.65 2.74
C LEU A 54 4.61 1.68 3.67
N ARG A 55 5.23 2.21 4.70
CA ARG A 55 5.94 1.38 5.67
C ARG A 55 4.98 0.77 6.69
N VAL A 56 5.05 -0.55 6.87
CA VAL A 56 4.28 -1.27 7.87
C VAL A 56 5.23 -2.22 8.61
N GLY A 57 5.82 -1.74 9.70
CA GLY A 57 6.85 -2.51 10.41
C GLY A 57 8.04 -2.81 9.51
N ASP A 58 8.36 -4.09 9.33
CA ASP A 58 9.45 -4.53 8.47
C ASP A 58 9.00 -4.74 7.02
N TYR A 59 7.75 -4.40 6.71
CA TYR A 59 7.18 -4.62 5.39
C TYR A 59 6.95 -3.29 4.68
N ARG A 60 6.86 -3.37 3.36
CA ARG A 60 6.58 -2.21 2.49
C ARG A 60 5.44 -2.56 1.56
N VAL A 61 4.51 -1.62 1.43
CA VAL A 61 3.44 -1.70 0.44
C VAL A 61 3.80 -0.75 -0.69
N LEU A 62 3.83 -1.25 -1.92
CA LEU A 62 4.04 -0.41 -3.10
C LEU A 62 2.69 -0.10 -3.71
N TYR A 63 2.41 1.17 -3.96
CA TYR A 63 1.10 1.61 -4.44
C TYR A 63 1.21 2.86 -5.28
N GLU A 64 0.13 3.14 -6.00
CA GLU A 64 -0.11 4.44 -6.63
C GLU A 64 -1.51 4.88 -6.20
N PHE A 65 -1.84 6.14 -6.45
CA PHE A 65 -3.15 6.65 -6.04
C PHE A 65 -3.60 7.77 -6.94
N ASP A 66 -4.91 8.02 -6.93
CA ASP A 66 -5.55 9.09 -7.68
C ASP A 66 -6.52 9.79 -6.74
N VAL A 67 -6.21 11.04 -6.37
CA VAL A 67 -7.04 11.81 -5.44
C VAL A 67 -8.39 12.13 -6.05
N LYS A 68 -8.43 12.52 -7.33
CA LYS A 68 -9.69 12.88 -8.00
C LYS A 68 -10.67 11.73 -8.06
N LEU A 69 -10.16 10.53 -8.35
CA LEU A 69 -11.00 9.33 -8.43
C LEU A 69 -11.17 8.66 -7.08
N SER A 70 -10.45 9.12 -6.06
CA SER A 70 -10.44 8.54 -4.73
C SER A 70 -10.13 7.03 -4.79
N ARG A 71 -8.99 6.69 -5.40
CA ARG A 71 -8.55 5.30 -5.60
C ARG A 71 -7.12 5.10 -5.15
N ILE A 72 -6.86 3.91 -4.61
CA ILE A 72 -5.51 3.45 -4.28
C ILE A 72 -5.28 2.17 -5.08
N TYR A 73 -4.18 2.14 -5.83
CA TYR A 73 -3.79 0.98 -6.64
C TYR A 73 -2.67 0.26 -5.91
N LEU A 74 -2.97 -0.90 -5.32
CA LEU A 74 -2.00 -1.67 -4.55
C LEU A 74 -1.28 -2.64 -5.47
N HIS A 75 0.05 -2.50 -5.56
CA HIS A 75 0.86 -3.25 -6.52
C HIS A 75 1.58 -4.44 -5.91
N TYR A 76 2.14 -4.28 -4.71
CA TYR A 76 2.93 -5.32 -4.10
C TYR A 76 3.11 -5.04 -2.61
N VAL A 77 3.25 -6.11 -1.82
CA VAL A 77 3.65 -5.99 -0.42
C VAL A 77 4.68 -7.06 -0.13
N GLY A 78 5.73 -6.70 0.58
CA GLY A 78 6.77 -7.66 0.91
C GLY A 78 7.69 -7.14 1.99
N ASN A 79 8.57 -8.01 2.45
CA ASN A 79 9.57 -7.66 3.42
C ASN A 79 10.51 -6.63 2.81
N ARG A 80 11.03 -5.73 3.64
CA ARG A 80 11.96 -4.69 3.23
C ARG A 80 13.09 -5.21 2.34
N ARG A 81 13.64 -6.38 2.67
CA ARG A 81 14.75 -6.96 1.92
C ARG A 81 14.38 -7.37 0.51
N GLU A 82 13.15 -7.81 0.30
CA GLU A 82 12.67 -8.25 -1.00
C GLU A 82 12.46 -7.10 -1.96
N ILE A 83 11.98 -5.97 -1.44
CA ILE A 83 11.63 -4.81 -2.26
C ILE A 83 12.87 -4.12 -2.81
N TYR A 84 13.97 -4.17 -2.09
CA TYR A 84 15.20 -3.46 -2.47
C TYR A 84 16.25 -4.34 -3.14
N LYS A 85 15.86 -5.50 -3.61
CA LYS A 85 16.79 -6.35 -4.39
C LYS A 85 16.90 -5.90 -5.82
#